data_589eddc247c93b25e139a1c5e823c8e5
#
_entry.id   589eddc247c93b25e139a1c5e823c8e5
#
_cell.length_a   1.000
_cell.length_b   1.000
_cell.length_c   1.000
_cell.angle_alpha   90.00
_cell.angle_beta   90.00
_cell.angle_gamma   90.00
#
_symmetry.space_group_name_H-M   'P 1'
#
loop_
_entity.id
_entity.type
_entity.pdbx_description
1 polymer ?
#
loop_
_entity_poly.entity_id
_entity_poly.type
_entity_poly.pdbx_seq_one_letter_code
_entity_poly.pdbx_strand_id
1 'polypeptide(L)'
;MRRPVFLLLLILLQITLPVKLSGQKPDYRLFDNISLGTEASVINCFLQDTQGLIWIGSNKGLFSYDGYSTQPHFTFAKRNNTQIYCGTVVDSTYLYLGADNGLLIYNYRTDIYEEPETQLPTDIRALLVHDGMLWLGTLNGLYTYSLNDHQLSAVTEGIPHQTIYSLIRSSDGLLYIGTYNGFCRYIPATRHFEEIDLPLSGNRSNQFVNSLLEDTARGCIWIGTEGCLFRYTPADGRTQRIDAFHDNSVKSLALDGSGQLLVGTDNGLYVYQEEESLLHVVHDSRNLQSLSNNIIWTIFADREHNIWLGTDYGVSMSRNNNALRYIPISQITGTGEGNQFYSMLRDTHGTYWFGGTNGLIRFTQPLGEEQDVAWYKMGDRKYPLSHNRVRHLYEDREQQLWVATDGSISRYDPKNRQFVYYSIVDSTRRYNANWAYHLFEDREGRLWIATCLGGIFVVDKQNLMRSSGGPYMAEKTYSIHNGLSGMFINQLIPDREGNVWALLYNSANSICLLYTSDAADDLI
;
A
#
# COMPACT_ATOMS: atom_id res chain seq x y z
N MET A 1 -30.96 -23.54 47.08
CA MET A 1 -30.85 -22.24 46.39
C MET A 1 -29.37 -21.79 46.35
N ARG A 2 -28.52 -22.40 45.51
CA ARG A 2 -27.09 -21.97 45.29
C ARG A 2 -26.54 -22.42 43.91
N ARG A 3 -27.27 -22.22 42.83
CA ARG A 3 -26.80 -22.58 41.47
C ARG A 3 -26.81 -21.51 40.37
N PRO A 4 -27.30 -20.26 40.53
CA PRO A 4 -27.17 -19.28 39.45
C PRO A 4 -25.91 -18.39 39.50
N VAL A 5 -25.21 -18.32 40.65
CA VAL A 5 -24.04 -17.41 40.77
C VAL A 5 -22.80 -17.92 40.07
N PHE A 6 -22.63 -19.24 39.96
CA PHE A 6 -21.46 -19.85 39.29
C PHE A 6 -21.52 -19.74 37.75
N LEU A 7 -22.73 -19.73 37.20
CA LEU A 7 -22.89 -19.57 35.75
C LEU A 7 -22.66 -18.13 35.28
N LEU A 8 -23.04 -17.16 36.14
CA LEU A 8 -22.81 -15.72 35.83
C LEU A 8 -21.32 -15.35 35.92
N LEU A 9 -20.56 -15.97 36.83
CA LEU A 9 -19.09 -15.76 36.91
C LEU A 9 -18.33 -16.38 35.74
N LEU A 10 -18.79 -17.49 35.18
CA LEU A 10 -18.20 -18.09 33.98
C LEU A 10 -18.48 -17.27 32.72
N ILE A 11 -19.64 -16.62 32.60
CA ILE A 11 -19.97 -15.73 31.48
C ILE A 11 -19.20 -14.41 31.62
N LEU A 12 -19.01 -13.88 32.83
CA LEU A 12 -18.18 -12.69 33.05
C LEU A 12 -16.68 -12.93 32.83
N LEU A 13 -16.18 -14.16 33.07
CA LEU A 13 -14.78 -14.51 32.82
C LEU A 13 -14.49 -14.71 31.29
N GLN A 14 -15.50 -15.03 30.50
CA GLN A 14 -15.35 -15.11 29.03
C GLN A 14 -15.37 -13.75 28.34
N ILE A 15 -15.90 -12.70 29.01
CA ILE A 15 -15.95 -11.34 28.43
C ILE A 15 -14.64 -10.56 28.65
N THR A 16 -13.75 -11.03 29.53
CA THR A 16 -12.47 -10.37 29.86
C THR A 16 -11.24 -11.01 29.25
N LEU A 17 -11.38 -12.04 28.42
CA LEU A 17 -10.26 -12.45 27.59
C LEU A 17 -10.04 -11.39 26.52
N PRO A 18 -8.88 -10.70 26.50
CA PRO A 18 -8.58 -9.82 25.40
C PRO A 18 -8.63 -10.68 24.14
N VAL A 19 -9.59 -10.41 23.26
CA VAL A 19 -9.50 -10.85 21.87
C VAL A 19 -8.17 -10.25 21.41
N LYS A 20 -7.11 -11.06 21.33
CA LYS A 20 -5.95 -10.69 20.53
C LYS A 20 -6.51 -10.52 19.12
N LEU A 21 -6.81 -9.28 18.76
CA LEU A 21 -6.83 -8.90 17.37
C LEU A 21 -5.43 -9.28 16.86
N SER A 22 -5.31 -10.42 16.19
CA SER A 22 -4.13 -10.70 15.40
C SER A 22 -4.10 -9.58 14.37
N GLY A 23 -3.21 -8.61 14.54
CA GLY A 23 -3.00 -7.58 13.56
C GLY A 23 -2.79 -8.30 12.22
N GLN A 24 -3.52 -7.90 11.20
CA GLN A 24 -3.26 -8.41 9.85
C GLN A 24 -1.79 -8.10 9.54
N LYS A 25 -1.04 -9.14 9.12
CA LYS A 25 0.35 -8.96 8.71
C LYS A 25 0.40 -7.97 7.54
N PRO A 26 1.42 -7.08 7.47
CA PRO A 26 1.59 -6.20 6.32
C PRO A 26 1.62 -6.99 5.02
N ASP A 27 0.93 -6.48 3.98
CA ASP A 27 1.01 -7.08 2.65
C ASP A 27 2.17 -6.43 1.87
N TYR A 28 3.35 -7.03 1.96
CA TYR A 28 4.56 -6.55 1.27
C TYR A 28 4.50 -6.63 -0.26
N ARG A 29 3.36 -6.92 -0.86
CA ARG A 29 3.14 -6.86 -2.31
C ARG A 29 2.61 -5.50 -2.78
N LEU A 30 2.20 -4.64 -1.83
CA LEU A 30 1.58 -3.36 -2.12
C LEU A 30 2.29 -2.25 -1.37
N PHE A 31 2.74 -1.25 -2.12
CA PHE A 31 3.44 -0.08 -1.61
C PHE A 31 2.78 1.21 -2.10
N ASP A 32 2.75 2.19 -1.25
CA ASP A 32 2.54 3.58 -1.63
C ASP A 32 3.91 4.17 -2.03
N ASN A 33 4.08 4.51 -3.30
CA ASN A 33 5.30 5.15 -3.79
C ASN A 33 5.20 6.66 -3.61
N ILE A 34 6.11 7.22 -2.80
CA ILE A 34 6.10 8.63 -2.40
C ILE A 34 7.13 9.38 -3.25
N SER A 35 6.65 10.37 -4.01
CA SER A 35 7.49 11.24 -4.81
C SER A 35 8.07 12.37 -3.95
N LEU A 36 9.37 12.62 -4.09
CA LEU A 36 10.04 13.76 -3.47
C LEU A 36 9.96 15.05 -4.31
N GLY A 37 9.21 15.04 -5.41
CA GLY A 37 9.10 16.20 -6.31
C GLY A 37 10.36 16.53 -7.11
N THR A 38 11.39 15.70 -7.02
CA THR A 38 12.64 15.80 -7.78
C THR A 38 12.83 14.56 -8.64
N GLU A 39 13.62 14.69 -9.73
CA GLU A 39 14.01 13.52 -10.52
C GLU A 39 14.81 12.55 -9.65
N ALA A 40 14.64 11.26 -9.88
CA ALA A 40 15.31 10.09 -9.30
C ALA A 40 16.21 10.39 -8.08
N SER A 41 15.71 10.18 -6.88
CA SER A 41 16.46 10.40 -5.65
C SER A 41 16.80 9.07 -4.98
N VAL A 42 18.11 8.85 -4.74
CA VAL A 42 18.59 7.76 -3.88
C VAL A 42 18.26 8.10 -2.43
N ILE A 43 17.56 7.22 -1.75
CA ILE A 43 17.15 7.40 -0.36
C ILE A 43 18.05 6.58 0.55
N ASN A 44 18.75 7.26 1.43
CA ASN A 44 19.80 6.65 2.28
C ASN A 44 19.34 6.39 3.72
N CYS A 45 18.45 7.23 4.28
CA CYS A 45 17.97 7.04 5.65
C CYS A 45 16.60 7.65 5.90
N PHE A 46 15.94 7.15 6.94
CA PHE A 46 14.72 7.71 7.50
C PHE A 46 14.88 7.97 8.98
N LEU A 47 14.18 9.00 9.47
CA LEU A 47 14.05 9.31 10.88
C LEU A 47 12.58 9.65 11.18
N GLN A 48 12.16 9.42 12.41
CA GLN A 48 10.86 9.90 12.87
C GLN A 48 11.09 10.78 14.10
N ASP A 49 10.65 12.04 14.05
CA ASP A 49 10.79 12.96 15.16
C ASP A 49 9.77 12.70 16.28
N THR A 50 9.86 13.49 17.34
CA THR A 50 8.98 13.33 18.50
C THR A 50 7.50 13.62 18.21
N GLN A 51 7.20 14.34 17.12
CA GLN A 51 5.84 14.67 16.67
C GLN A 51 5.25 13.65 15.70
N GLY A 52 6.08 12.71 15.20
CA GLY A 52 5.69 11.67 14.26
C GLY A 52 6.00 12.00 12.80
N LEU A 53 6.56 13.17 12.50
CA LEU A 53 6.97 13.55 11.15
C LEU A 53 8.10 12.65 10.67
N ILE A 54 8.03 12.19 9.44
CA ILE A 54 9.08 11.37 8.83
C ILE A 54 10.06 12.27 8.09
N TRP A 55 11.33 12.12 8.42
CA TRP A 55 12.45 12.79 7.77
C TRP A 55 13.15 11.82 6.84
N ILE A 56 13.50 12.29 5.65
CA ILE A 56 14.06 11.47 4.56
C ILE A 56 15.39 12.08 4.14
N GLY A 57 16.47 11.36 4.42
CA GLY A 57 17.81 11.71 3.95
C GLY A 57 18.10 11.09 2.58
N SER A 58 18.53 11.91 1.63
CA SER A 58 18.75 11.51 0.25
C SER A 58 20.04 12.05 -0.35
N ASN A 59 20.37 11.63 -1.57
CA ASN A 59 21.45 12.23 -2.38
C ASN A 59 21.14 13.66 -2.86
N LYS A 60 19.95 14.18 -2.54
CA LYS A 60 19.48 15.54 -2.88
C LYS A 60 19.23 16.41 -1.64
N GLY A 61 19.61 15.94 -0.44
CA GLY A 61 19.42 16.62 0.82
C GLY A 61 18.31 16.02 1.69
N LEU A 62 17.77 16.85 2.59
CA LEU A 62 16.77 16.49 3.58
C LEU A 62 15.37 16.85 3.10
N PHE A 63 14.43 15.92 3.29
CA PHE A 63 13.01 16.12 3.08
C PHE A 63 12.23 15.72 4.33
N SER A 64 11.03 16.26 4.50
CA SER A 64 10.05 15.76 5.45
C SER A 64 8.79 15.27 4.75
N TYR A 65 8.04 14.38 5.41
CA TYR A 65 6.77 13.86 4.94
C TYR A 65 5.75 13.88 6.09
N ASP A 66 4.61 14.53 5.87
CA ASP A 66 3.56 14.77 6.85
C ASP A 66 2.36 13.81 6.74
N GLY A 67 2.47 12.77 5.89
CA GLY A 67 1.38 11.85 5.55
C GLY A 67 0.67 12.19 4.24
N TYR A 68 0.90 13.38 3.66
CA TYR A 68 0.26 13.87 2.42
C TYR A 68 1.27 14.38 1.40
N SER A 69 2.24 15.15 1.84
CA SER A 69 3.18 15.84 0.96
C SER A 69 4.61 15.76 1.48
N THR A 70 5.55 15.86 0.55
CA THR A 70 6.98 15.97 0.86
C THR A 70 7.40 17.43 0.77
N GLN A 71 8.20 17.88 1.75
CA GLN A 71 8.77 19.23 1.78
C GLN A 71 10.30 19.14 1.80
N PRO A 72 11.00 19.86 0.90
CA PRO A 72 12.45 19.96 0.94
C PRO A 72 12.93 20.98 1.98
N HIS A 73 14.06 20.70 2.65
CA HIS A 73 14.69 21.57 3.65
C HIS A 73 16.10 21.97 3.21
N PHE A 74 16.16 22.87 2.21
CA PHE A 74 17.43 23.32 1.57
C PHE A 74 17.78 24.77 1.91
N THR A 75 17.65 25.18 3.13
CA THR A 75 17.73 26.59 3.53
C THR A 75 19.08 27.29 3.24
N PHE A 76 20.07 26.60 2.64
CA PHE A 76 21.35 27.21 2.26
C PHE A 76 21.73 27.00 0.80
N ALA A 77 21.83 28.07 0.05
CA ALA A 77 22.22 28.10 -1.36
C ALA A 77 23.58 27.45 -1.69
N LYS A 78 24.39 27.12 -0.70
CA LYS A 78 25.70 26.44 -0.85
C LYS A 78 25.62 24.90 -0.63
N ARG A 79 24.48 24.34 -0.23
CA ARG A 79 24.36 22.93 0.18
C ARG A 79 23.27 22.15 -0.59
N ASN A 80 22.83 22.66 -1.73
CA ASN A 80 21.76 22.08 -2.56
C ASN A 80 22.05 20.67 -3.12
N ASN A 81 23.24 20.13 -2.91
CA ASN A 81 23.63 18.80 -3.38
C ASN A 81 24.33 17.99 -2.27
N THR A 82 24.07 18.28 -0.99
CA THR A 82 24.63 17.51 0.11
C THR A 82 23.95 16.14 0.18
N GLN A 83 24.76 15.10 0.09
CA GLN A 83 24.30 13.73 0.21
C GLN A 83 24.23 13.33 1.69
N ILE A 84 23.02 13.10 2.19
CA ILE A 84 22.77 12.64 3.56
C ILE A 84 22.73 11.11 3.55
N TYR A 85 23.59 10.50 4.38
CA TYR A 85 23.72 9.04 4.46
C TYR A 85 23.01 8.42 5.66
N CYS A 86 23.03 9.12 6.79
CA CYS A 86 22.44 8.64 8.04
C CYS A 86 21.97 9.82 8.90
N GLY A 87 21.26 9.52 9.96
CA GLY A 87 20.83 10.54 10.90
C GLY A 87 20.34 9.96 12.21
N THR A 88 20.19 10.84 13.20
CA THR A 88 19.60 10.51 14.50
C THR A 88 18.83 11.70 15.05
N VAL A 89 17.74 11.41 15.76
CA VAL A 89 16.98 12.41 16.52
C VAL A 89 17.63 12.48 17.91
N VAL A 90 18.17 13.64 18.28
CA VAL A 90 18.83 13.80 19.58
C VAL A 90 17.82 14.21 20.65
N ASP A 91 16.93 15.15 20.31
CA ASP A 91 15.88 15.62 21.22
C ASP A 91 14.63 16.08 20.44
N SER A 92 13.75 16.84 21.09
CA SER A 92 12.55 17.39 20.45
C SER A 92 12.81 18.61 19.55
N THR A 93 14.05 18.90 19.18
CA THR A 93 14.47 20.13 18.47
C THR A 93 15.45 19.85 17.35
N TYR A 94 16.37 18.90 17.55
CA TYR A 94 17.52 18.72 16.67
C TYR A 94 17.56 17.33 16.00
N LEU A 95 17.87 17.35 14.70
CA LEU A 95 18.38 16.21 13.96
C LEU A 95 19.87 16.37 13.74
N TYR A 96 20.63 15.32 13.99
CA TYR A 96 22.01 15.21 13.61
C TYR A 96 22.12 14.31 12.39
N LEU A 97 22.67 14.84 11.31
CA LEU A 97 22.69 14.18 10.01
C LEU A 97 24.13 13.97 9.54
N GLY A 98 24.48 12.75 9.22
CA GLY A 98 25.77 12.41 8.62
C GLY A 98 25.72 12.56 7.10
N ALA A 99 26.64 13.36 6.58
CA ALA A 99 26.68 13.71 5.17
C ALA A 99 28.09 13.53 4.55
N ASP A 100 28.16 13.67 3.23
CA ASP A 100 29.43 13.68 2.47
C ASP A 100 30.38 14.80 2.93
N ASN A 101 29.81 15.95 3.26
CA ASN A 101 30.57 17.14 3.70
C ASN A 101 30.69 17.28 5.23
N GLY A 102 30.26 16.29 6.01
CA GLY A 102 30.38 16.23 7.46
C GLY A 102 29.07 16.10 8.21
N LEU A 103 29.10 16.49 9.50
CA LEU A 103 27.94 16.49 10.36
C LEU A 103 27.10 17.76 10.14
N LEU A 104 25.84 17.60 9.90
CA LEU A 104 24.84 18.67 9.86
C LEU A 104 23.99 18.62 11.12
N ILE A 105 23.88 19.75 11.81
CA ILE A 105 22.98 19.92 12.95
C ILE A 105 21.79 20.74 12.47
N TYR A 106 20.62 20.11 12.43
CA TYR A 106 19.43 20.74 11.90
C TYR A 106 18.37 20.93 12.98
N ASN A 107 18.03 22.21 13.22
CA ASN A 107 16.94 22.58 14.10
C ASN A 107 15.62 22.55 13.33
N TYR A 108 14.83 21.49 13.51
CA TYR A 108 13.59 21.28 12.75
C TYR A 108 12.40 22.10 13.26
N ARG A 109 12.55 22.85 14.36
CA ARG A 109 11.54 23.80 14.81
C ARG A 109 11.66 25.15 14.16
N THR A 110 12.89 25.56 13.84
CA THR A 110 13.19 26.87 13.25
C THR A 110 13.54 26.78 11.77
N ASP A 111 13.69 25.55 11.22
CA ASP A 111 14.14 25.28 9.85
C ASP A 111 15.53 25.89 9.57
N ILE A 112 16.47 25.72 10.53
CA ILE A 112 17.82 26.29 10.45
C ILE A 112 18.86 25.21 10.65
N TYR A 113 19.89 25.20 9.78
CA TYR A 113 21.10 24.42 9.98
C TYR A 113 22.10 25.23 10.85
N GLU A 114 22.58 24.58 11.90
CA GLU A 114 23.62 25.12 12.76
C GLU A 114 25.00 24.58 12.35
N GLU A 115 26.02 25.42 12.33
CA GLU A 115 27.37 24.97 12.01
C GLU A 115 28.09 24.56 13.30
N PRO A 116 28.70 23.36 13.35
CA PRO A 116 29.52 22.95 14.46
C PRO A 116 30.71 23.90 14.64
N GLU A 117 31.05 24.24 15.88
CA GLU A 117 32.20 25.11 16.19
C GLU A 117 33.55 24.46 15.82
N THR A 118 33.59 23.12 15.76
CA THR A 118 34.77 22.32 15.47
C THR A 118 34.71 21.75 14.07
N GLN A 119 35.82 21.67 13.35
CA GLN A 119 35.89 20.97 12.08
C GLN A 119 35.69 19.48 12.30
N LEU A 120 34.59 18.95 11.77
CA LEU A 120 34.18 17.56 11.90
C LEU A 120 34.64 16.73 10.69
N PRO A 121 34.79 15.41 10.83
CA PRO A 121 35.13 14.52 9.72
C PRO A 121 34.03 14.51 8.65
N THR A 122 34.43 14.26 7.41
CA THR A 122 33.52 14.10 6.25
C THR A 122 33.12 12.65 6.05
N ASP A 123 32.21 12.42 5.11
CA ASP A 123 31.77 11.09 4.71
C ASP A 123 31.25 10.24 5.88
N ILE A 124 30.36 10.83 6.67
CA ILE A 124 29.77 10.17 7.85
C ILE A 124 28.69 9.20 7.38
N ARG A 125 28.93 7.90 7.61
CA ARG A 125 28.07 6.80 7.16
C ARG A 125 27.18 6.21 8.25
N ALA A 126 27.55 6.38 9.51
CA ALA A 126 26.78 5.90 10.65
C ALA A 126 26.83 6.89 11.82
N LEU A 127 25.70 7.05 12.49
CA LEU A 127 25.55 7.88 13.68
C LEU A 127 24.87 7.09 14.79
N LEU A 128 25.38 7.22 16.02
CA LEU A 128 24.80 6.59 17.20
C LEU A 128 24.98 7.49 18.42
N VAL A 129 23.87 7.81 19.10
CA VAL A 129 23.91 8.52 20.39
C VAL A 129 24.01 7.51 21.53
N HIS A 130 25.02 7.67 22.38
CA HIS A 130 25.20 6.84 23.58
C HIS A 130 25.90 7.65 24.70
N ASP A 131 25.30 7.69 25.88
CA ASP A 131 25.81 8.32 27.10
C ASP A 131 26.33 9.78 26.90
N GLY A 132 25.52 10.61 26.21
CA GLY A 132 25.84 11.99 25.92
C GLY A 132 26.92 12.20 24.84
N MET A 133 27.35 11.11 24.22
CA MET A 133 28.29 11.12 23.10
C MET A 133 27.61 10.75 21.81
N LEU A 134 27.93 11.42 20.73
CA LEU A 134 27.62 11.05 19.37
C LEU A 134 28.80 10.30 18.77
N TRP A 135 28.59 9.05 18.43
CA TRP A 135 29.56 8.21 17.71
C TRP A 135 29.38 8.43 16.22
N LEU A 136 30.48 8.70 15.53
CA LEU A 136 30.54 9.05 14.11
C LEU A 136 31.35 7.98 13.37
N GLY A 137 30.70 7.11 12.66
CA GLY A 137 31.34 6.17 11.74
C GLY A 137 31.54 6.82 10.38
N THR A 138 32.78 6.91 9.92
CA THR A 138 33.16 7.58 8.67
C THR A 138 33.92 6.65 7.74
N LEU A 139 34.21 7.09 6.52
CA LEU A 139 35.10 6.36 5.62
C LEU A 139 36.58 6.38 6.09
N ASN A 140 36.94 7.31 7.00
CA ASN A 140 38.29 7.55 7.41
C ASN A 140 38.52 7.41 8.93
N GLY A 141 37.64 6.74 9.64
CA GLY A 141 37.81 6.49 11.08
C GLY A 141 36.49 6.49 11.85
N LEU A 142 36.61 6.11 13.11
CA LEU A 142 35.57 6.21 14.12
C LEU A 142 35.89 7.39 15.05
N TYR A 143 34.93 8.23 15.31
CA TYR A 143 35.05 9.39 16.15
C TYR A 143 33.95 9.44 17.19
N THR A 144 34.20 10.14 18.29
CA THR A 144 33.18 10.51 19.28
C THR A 144 33.11 12.03 19.41
N TYR A 145 31.89 12.55 19.44
CA TYR A 145 31.61 13.97 19.62
C TYR A 145 30.74 14.15 20.86
N SER A 146 31.22 14.91 21.82
CA SER A 146 30.49 15.19 23.06
C SER A 146 29.35 16.18 22.80
N LEU A 147 28.13 15.82 23.15
CA LEU A 147 26.96 16.68 23.00
C LEU A 147 26.91 17.82 24.03
N ASN A 148 27.73 17.74 25.11
CA ASN A 148 27.72 18.72 26.19
C ASN A 148 28.77 19.83 25.98
N ASP A 149 29.99 19.47 25.59
CA ASP A 149 31.12 20.36 25.48
C ASP A 149 31.68 20.47 24.06
N HIS A 150 31.03 19.85 23.11
CA HIS A 150 31.33 19.91 21.66
C HIS A 150 32.74 19.46 21.29
N GLN A 151 33.37 18.60 22.10
CA GLN A 151 34.71 18.08 21.86
C GLN A 151 34.65 16.85 20.94
N LEU A 152 35.52 16.86 19.92
CA LEU A 152 35.70 15.73 18.99
C LEU A 152 36.94 14.92 19.41
N SER A 153 36.82 13.61 19.45
CA SER A 153 37.94 12.70 19.72
C SER A 153 37.94 11.55 18.69
N ALA A 154 39.14 11.24 18.17
CA ALA A 154 39.30 10.07 17.28
C ALA A 154 39.49 8.79 18.10
N VAL A 155 38.86 7.70 17.65
CA VAL A 155 39.11 6.35 18.14
C VAL A 155 40.15 5.71 17.22
N THR A 156 41.38 5.55 17.69
CA THR A 156 42.51 5.16 16.84
C THR A 156 42.89 3.70 16.90
N GLU A 157 42.44 2.97 17.93
CA GLU A 157 42.89 1.59 18.20
C GLU A 157 41.69 0.66 18.41
N GLY A 158 41.88 -0.63 18.10
CA GLY A 158 40.98 -1.72 18.43
C GLY A 158 39.85 -1.99 17.44
N ILE A 159 39.71 -1.21 16.35
CA ILE A 159 38.75 -1.44 15.30
C ILE A 159 39.38 -2.22 14.13
N PRO A 160 38.67 -3.18 13.50
CA PRO A 160 39.23 -4.02 12.44
C PRO A 160 39.59 -3.24 11.16
N HIS A 161 38.86 -2.19 10.85
CA HIS A 161 39.10 -1.35 9.69
C HIS A 161 38.64 0.11 9.94
N GLN A 162 39.31 1.09 9.32
CA GLN A 162 39.00 2.52 9.51
C GLN A 162 37.67 2.94 8.85
N THR A 163 37.21 2.24 7.82
CA THR A 163 35.98 2.57 7.13
C THR A 163 34.79 1.92 7.85
N ILE A 164 33.93 2.75 8.42
CA ILE A 164 32.79 2.33 9.25
C ILE A 164 31.49 2.56 8.48
N TYR A 165 30.62 1.55 8.37
CA TYR A 165 29.33 1.65 7.67
C TYR A 165 28.13 1.53 8.60
N SER A 166 28.26 0.84 9.74
CA SER A 166 27.14 0.63 10.64
C SER A 166 27.53 0.65 12.10
N LEU A 167 26.69 1.22 12.93
CA LEU A 167 26.81 1.32 14.38
C LEU A 167 25.46 1.01 15.01
N ILE A 168 25.42 0.08 15.96
CA ILE A 168 24.25 -0.13 16.80
C ILE A 168 24.64 -0.25 18.27
N ARG A 169 23.72 0.13 19.15
CA ARG A 169 23.77 -0.19 20.58
C ARG A 169 22.82 -1.36 20.84
N SER A 170 23.31 -2.39 21.45
CA SER A 170 22.49 -3.52 21.90
C SER A 170 21.84 -3.25 23.26
N SER A 171 20.82 -4.02 23.57
CA SER A 171 20.04 -3.92 24.81
C SER A 171 20.87 -4.17 26.07
N ASP A 172 21.99 -4.90 25.99
CA ASP A 172 22.97 -5.11 27.06
C ASP A 172 23.97 -3.95 27.23
N GLY A 173 23.85 -2.90 26.42
CA GLY A 173 24.67 -1.68 26.47
C GLY A 173 25.99 -1.75 25.71
N LEU A 174 26.27 -2.83 24.97
CA LEU A 174 27.44 -2.93 24.10
C LEU A 174 27.22 -2.18 22.79
N LEU A 175 28.30 -1.67 22.18
CA LEU A 175 28.25 -1.09 20.85
C LEU A 175 28.81 -2.08 19.84
N TYR A 176 28.05 -2.34 18.77
CA TYR A 176 28.50 -3.16 17.66
C TYR A 176 28.82 -2.29 16.46
N ILE A 177 29.93 -2.61 15.79
CA ILE A 177 30.55 -1.79 14.75
C ILE A 177 30.81 -2.64 13.53
N GLY A 178 30.16 -2.30 12.43
CA GLY A 178 30.37 -2.91 11.12
C GLY A 178 31.30 -2.08 10.27
N THR A 179 32.35 -2.71 9.75
CA THR A 179 33.40 -2.06 8.97
C THR A 179 33.48 -2.59 7.54
N TYR A 180 34.30 -1.96 6.70
CA TYR A 180 34.61 -2.50 5.36
C TYR A 180 35.27 -3.88 5.40
N ASN A 181 35.98 -4.21 6.49
CA ASN A 181 36.65 -5.49 6.63
C ASN A 181 36.58 -5.96 8.08
N GLY A 182 35.46 -6.54 8.47
CA GLY A 182 35.26 -7.14 9.78
C GLY A 182 34.19 -6.46 10.62
N PHE A 183 33.92 -7.10 11.73
CA PHE A 183 32.89 -6.79 12.69
C PHE A 183 33.45 -6.86 14.10
N CYS A 184 33.18 -5.88 14.94
CA CYS A 184 33.63 -5.86 16.32
C CYS A 184 32.57 -5.31 17.27
N ARG A 185 32.79 -5.55 18.58
CA ARG A 185 32.01 -4.92 19.65
C ARG A 185 32.90 -4.07 20.54
N TYR A 186 32.38 -2.96 21.02
CA TYR A 186 32.99 -2.13 22.04
C TYR A 186 32.32 -2.36 23.39
N ILE A 187 33.14 -2.58 24.41
CA ILE A 187 32.75 -2.83 25.81
C ILE A 187 33.01 -1.55 26.60
N PRO A 188 31.99 -0.71 26.92
CA PRO A 188 32.21 0.59 27.56
C PRO A 188 32.90 0.50 28.92
N ALA A 189 32.57 -0.55 29.69
CA ALA A 189 33.13 -0.76 31.05
C ALA A 189 34.67 -0.90 31.08
N THR A 190 35.24 -1.51 30.05
CA THR A 190 36.70 -1.73 29.91
C THR A 190 37.34 -0.87 28.87
N ARG A 191 36.54 -0.12 28.09
CA ARG A 191 36.97 0.68 26.93
C ARG A 191 37.75 -0.15 25.90
N HIS A 192 37.37 -1.42 25.74
CA HIS A 192 38.04 -2.38 24.88
C HIS A 192 37.18 -2.76 23.67
N PHE A 193 37.84 -2.91 22.51
CA PHE A 193 37.21 -3.46 21.29
C PHE A 193 37.58 -4.92 21.18
N GLU A 194 36.59 -5.75 20.83
CA GLU A 194 36.72 -7.18 20.60
C GLU A 194 36.25 -7.51 19.20
N GLU A 195 37.14 -8.04 18.38
CA GLU A 195 36.81 -8.48 17.03
C GLU A 195 36.00 -9.79 17.10
N ILE A 196 34.98 -9.87 16.24
CA ILE A 196 34.11 -11.04 16.13
C ILE A 196 34.30 -11.63 14.74
N ASP A 197 34.64 -12.90 14.69
CA ASP A 197 34.96 -13.60 13.44
C ASP A 197 33.70 -13.80 12.57
N LEU A 198 33.80 -13.37 11.30
CA LEU A 198 32.82 -13.62 10.26
C LEU A 198 33.39 -14.66 9.28
N PRO A 199 32.76 -15.83 9.10
CA PRO A 199 33.28 -16.85 8.21
C PRO A 199 33.40 -16.36 6.76
N LEU A 200 34.63 -16.34 6.22
CA LEU A 200 34.90 -15.89 4.84
C LEU A 200 34.21 -16.76 3.79
N SER A 201 34.17 -18.09 4.02
CA SER A 201 33.58 -19.08 3.11
C SER A 201 34.00 -18.91 1.64
N GLY A 202 35.24 -18.40 1.40
CA GLY A 202 35.77 -18.14 0.06
C GLY A 202 35.37 -16.80 -0.57
N ASN A 203 34.45 -16.02 0.06
CA ASN A 203 33.99 -14.74 -0.45
C ASN A 203 34.40 -13.59 0.49
N ARG A 204 35.31 -12.71 0.05
CA ARG A 204 35.78 -11.54 0.83
C ARG A 204 34.66 -10.51 1.08
N SER A 205 33.65 -10.47 0.25
CA SER A 205 32.49 -9.58 0.44
C SER A 205 31.73 -9.89 1.73
N ASN A 206 31.92 -11.07 2.33
CA ASN A 206 31.36 -11.42 3.63
C ASN A 206 31.92 -10.60 4.80
N GLN A 207 33.06 -9.93 4.61
CA GLN A 207 33.66 -9.06 5.63
C GLN A 207 33.19 -7.60 5.53
N PHE A 208 32.55 -7.21 4.44
CA PHE A 208 32.04 -5.86 4.25
C PHE A 208 30.65 -5.74 4.91
N VAL A 209 30.59 -5.20 6.12
CA VAL A 209 29.39 -5.12 6.95
C VAL A 209 28.65 -3.81 6.66
N ASN A 210 27.55 -3.88 5.93
CA ASN A 210 26.70 -2.74 5.58
C ASN A 210 25.72 -2.36 6.69
N SER A 211 25.14 -3.36 7.34
CA SER A 211 24.03 -3.15 8.28
C SER A 211 24.09 -4.12 9.45
N LEU A 212 23.65 -3.64 10.60
CA LEU A 212 23.53 -4.38 11.85
C LEU A 212 22.12 -4.17 12.42
N LEU A 213 21.56 -5.22 13.02
CA LEU A 213 20.24 -5.17 13.65
C LEU A 213 20.20 -6.10 14.86
N GLU A 214 19.85 -5.58 16.04
CA GLU A 214 19.57 -6.42 17.19
C GLU A 214 18.16 -7.02 17.10
N ASP A 215 18.07 -8.33 17.31
CA ASP A 215 16.82 -9.07 17.48
C ASP A 215 16.77 -9.62 18.91
N THR A 216 16.17 -8.85 19.80
CA THR A 216 16.08 -9.21 21.21
C THR A 216 15.19 -10.42 21.46
N ALA A 217 14.18 -10.64 20.61
CA ALA A 217 13.29 -11.79 20.73
C ALA A 217 14.03 -13.11 20.42
N ARG A 218 14.97 -13.08 19.45
CA ARG A 218 15.81 -14.22 19.09
C ARG A 218 17.16 -14.23 19.80
N GLY A 219 17.48 -13.17 20.57
CA GLY A 219 18.75 -13.04 21.28
C GLY A 219 19.97 -12.99 20.37
N CYS A 220 19.87 -12.34 19.22
CA CYS A 220 20.93 -12.30 18.23
C CYS A 220 21.12 -10.91 17.59
N ILE A 221 22.27 -10.73 16.94
CA ILE A 221 22.57 -9.61 16.05
C ILE A 221 22.55 -10.15 14.61
N TRP A 222 21.70 -9.59 13.78
CA TRP A 222 21.71 -9.82 12.34
C TRP A 222 22.75 -8.93 11.70
N ILE A 223 23.56 -9.49 10.80
CA ILE A 223 24.70 -8.82 10.15
C ILE A 223 24.51 -8.95 8.64
N GLY A 224 24.19 -7.82 7.99
CA GLY A 224 24.09 -7.71 6.54
C GLY A 224 25.44 -7.34 5.94
N THR A 225 25.93 -8.14 4.99
CA THR A 225 27.19 -7.89 4.29
C THR A 225 27.01 -7.77 2.78
N GLU A 226 28.04 -7.37 2.06
CA GLU A 226 28.04 -7.36 0.58
C GLU A 226 27.96 -8.78 -0.02
N GLY A 227 28.12 -9.82 0.75
CA GLY A 227 28.12 -11.20 0.24
C GLY A 227 27.05 -12.10 0.82
N CYS A 228 26.47 -11.76 1.98
CA CYS A 228 25.54 -12.67 2.67
C CYS A 228 24.86 -12.00 3.88
N LEU A 229 23.88 -12.71 4.46
CA LEU A 229 23.32 -12.44 5.79
C LEU A 229 23.94 -13.41 6.81
N PHE A 230 24.34 -12.86 7.97
CA PHE A 230 24.79 -13.65 9.12
C PHE A 230 23.91 -13.39 10.34
N ARG A 231 23.88 -14.38 11.23
CA ARG A 231 23.32 -14.32 12.57
C ARG A 231 24.43 -14.52 13.59
N TYR A 232 24.66 -13.54 14.42
CA TYR A 232 25.59 -13.63 15.56
C TYR A 232 24.79 -13.80 16.84
N THR A 233 25.14 -14.80 17.66
CA THR A 233 24.51 -15.04 18.97
C THR A 233 25.50 -14.65 20.07
N PRO A 234 25.31 -13.50 20.77
CA PRO A 234 26.25 -13.04 21.78
C PRO A 234 26.43 -14.00 22.95
N ALA A 235 25.41 -14.77 23.30
CA ALA A 235 25.43 -15.70 24.44
C ALA A 235 26.46 -16.84 24.31
N ASP A 236 26.73 -17.31 23.10
CA ASP A 236 27.68 -18.41 22.83
C ASP A 236 28.82 -18.01 21.88
N GLY A 237 28.82 -16.74 21.41
CA GLY A 237 29.83 -16.20 20.51
C GLY A 237 29.81 -16.80 19.09
N ARG A 238 28.73 -17.47 18.71
CA ARG A 238 28.64 -18.13 17.40
C ARG A 238 28.12 -17.23 16.31
N THR A 239 28.77 -17.30 15.15
CA THR A 239 28.30 -16.67 13.91
C THR A 239 27.84 -17.74 12.93
N GLN A 240 26.62 -17.63 12.45
CA GLN A 240 26.00 -18.52 11.48
C GLN A 240 25.68 -17.77 10.18
N ARG A 241 26.09 -18.31 9.04
CA ARG A 241 25.69 -17.81 7.73
C ARG A 241 24.27 -18.31 7.39
N ILE A 242 23.47 -17.44 6.79
CA ILE A 242 22.12 -17.79 6.31
C ILE A 242 22.19 -18.05 4.80
N ASP A 243 22.18 -19.33 4.43
CA ASP A 243 22.44 -19.77 3.05
C ASP A 243 21.42 -19.27 2.03
N ALA A 244 20.21 -18.93 2.46
CA ALA A 244 19.18 -18.32 1.61
C ALA A 244 19.61 -16.97 0.98
N PHE A 245 20.66 -16.33 1.53
CA PHE A 245 21.19 -15.04 1.06
C PHE A 245 22.61 -15.14 0.52
N HIS A 246 23.02 -16.33 0.11
CA HIS A 246 24.34 -16.52 -0.51
C HIS A 246 24.46 -15.67 -1.77
N ASP A 247 25.55 -14.89 -1.87
CA ASP A 247 25.84 -13.95 -2.98
C ASP A 247 24.81 -12.80 -3.15
N ASN A 248 24.00 -12.51 -2.11
CA ASN A 248 23.17 -11.31 -2.10
C ASN A 248 23.86 -10.20 -1.28
N SER A 249 23.96 -9.03 -1.86
CA SER A 249 24.39 -7.83 -1.14
C SER A 249 23.26 -7.35 -0.24
N VAL A 250 23.41 -7.56 1.08
CA VAL A 250 22.45 -7.09 2.10
C VAL A 250 22.80 -5.67 2.50
N LYS A 251 21.96 -4.71 2.13
CA LYS A 251 22.16 -3.29 2.36
C LYS A 251 21.56 -2.82 3.68
N SER A 252 20.40 -3.33 4.04
CA SER A 252 19.67 -2.88 5.23
C SER A 252 18.83 -3.99 5.85
N LEU A 253 18.57 -3.85 7.15
CA LEU A 253 17.83 -4.81 7.97
C LEU A 253 16.82 -4.07 8.86
N ALA A 254 15.64 -4.63 9.04
CA ALA A 254 14.66 -4.18 10.02
C ALA A 254 13.80 -5.34 10.53
N LEU A 255 13.15 -5.16 11.67
CA LEU A 255 12.05 -6.03 12.12
C LEU A 255 10.73 -5.30 11.89
N ASP A 256 9.74 -6.01 11.38
CA ASP A 256 8.38 -5.48 11.32
C ASP A 256 7.66 -5.60 12.68
N GLY A 257 6.44 -5.04 12.77
CA GLY A 257 5.63 -5.07 13.99
C GLY A 257 5.24 -6.48 14.46
N SER A 258 5.41 -7.51 13.63
CA SER A 258 5.20 -8.92 13.97
C SER A 258 6.49 -9.66 14.33
N GLY A 259 7.65 -9.00 14.25
CA GLY A 259 8.98 -9.57 14.49
C GLY A 259 9.54 -10.37 13.31
N GLN A 260 9.03 -10.19 12.09
CA GLN A 260 9.61 -10.76 10.88
C GLN A 260 10.83 -9.94 10.46
N LEU A 261 11.89 -10.62 10.02
CA LEU A 261 13.09 -9.95 9.52
C LEU A 261 12.89 -9.52 8.07
N LEU A 262 13.04 -8.23 7.84
CA LEU A 262 13.06 -7.59 6.53
C LEU A 262 14.49 -7.39 6.10
N VAL A 263 14.84 -7.87 4.91
CA VAL A 263 16.20 -7.83 4.36
C VAL A 263 16.15 -7.08 3.03
N GLY A 264 16.69 -5.86 3.03
CA GLY A 264 16.85 -5.02 1.83
C GLY A 264 18.15 -5.36 1.12
N THR A 265 18.05 -5.64 -0.17
CA THR A 265 19.17 -6.05 -1.01
C THR A 265 19.28 -5.21 -2.27
N ASP A 266 20.26 -5.47 -3.11
CA ASP A 266 20.35 -4.94 -4.48
C ASP A 266 19.40 -5.64 -5.47
N ASN A 267 18.67 -6.67 -5.01
CA ASN A 267 17.72 -7.46 -5.80
C ASN A 267 16.32 -7.53 -5.15
N GLY A 268 15.88 -6.48 -4.47
CA GLY A 268 14.55 -6.39 -3.87
C GLY A 268 14.53 -6.61 -2.36
N LEU A 269 13.30 -6.69 -1.85
CA LEU A 269 13.01 -6.95 -0.44
C LEU A 269 12.78 -8.44 -0.22
N TYR A 270 13.45 -8.99 0.79
CA TYR A 270 13.13 -10.32 1.30
C TYR A 270 12.47 -10.21 2.67
N VAL A 271 11.38 -10.95 2.87
CA VAL A 271 10.76 -11.16 4.18
C VAL A 271 11.16 -12.55 4.64
N TYR A 272 12.03 -12.60 5.64
CA TYR A 272 12.64 -13.85 6.11
C TYR A 272 11.90 -14.38 7.35
N GLN A 273 11.42 -15.61 7.24
CA GLN A 273 10.85 -16.38 8.34
C GLN A 273 11.66 -17.68 8.48
N GLU A 274 12.25 -17.88 9.67
CA GLU A 274 12.94 -19.15 9.95
C GLU A 274 11.98 -20.33 9.76
N GLU A 275 12.42 -21.37 9.05
CA GLU A 275 11.70 -22.64 8.79
C GLU A 275 10.46 -22.54 7.88
N GLU A 276 10.00 -21.37 7.50
CA GLU A 276 8.88 -21.15 6.59
C GLU A 276 9.33 -20.54 5.25
N SER A 277 8.45 -20.01 4.48
CA SER A 277 8.75 -19.49 3.16
C SER A 277 9.52 -18.17 3.18
N LEU A 278 10.53 -18.04 2.32
CA LEU A 278 11.17 -16.77 2.00
C LEU A 278 10.30 -16.04 0.96
N LEU A 279 9.70 -14.90 1.34
CA LEU A 279 9.00 -14.04 0.38
C LEU A 279 10.01 -13.09 -0.27
N HIS A 280 10.10 -13.12 -1.59
CA HIS A 280 10.92 -12.21 -2.39
C HIS A 280 10.02 -11.23 -3.16
N VAL A 281 10.24 -9.94 -2.95
CA VAL A 281 9.45 -8.84 -3.51
C VAL A 281 10.33 -7.97 -4.37
N VAL A 282 9.94 -7.78 -5.63
CA VAL A 282 10.69 -7.01 -6.62
C VAL A 282 9.82 -5.95 -7.30
N HIS A 283 10.45 -5.00 -7.94
CA HIS A 283 9.78 -4.01 -8.79
C HIS A 283 9.09 -4.69 -9.98
N ASP A 284 7.83 -4.31 -10.24
CA ASP A 284 7.08 -4.67 -11.45
C ASP A 284 6.56 -3.39 -12.12
N SER A 285 7.12 -3.03 -13.26
CA SER A 285 6.75 -1.83 -14.01
C SER A 285 5.28 -1.78 -14.46
N ARG A 286 4.57 -2.91 -14.44
CA ARG A 286 3.14 -3.00 -14.75
C ARG A 286 2.25 -2.73 -13.53
N ASN A 287 2.84 -2.69 -12.33
CA ASN A 287 2.14 -2.47 -11.07
C ASN A 287 2.67 -1.21 -10.39
N LEU A 288 1.89 -0.12 -10.43
CA LEU A 288 2.24 1.16 -9.81
C LEU A 288 2.38 1.09 -8.28
N GLN A 289 1.87 0.03 -7.65
CA GLN A 289 2.00 -0.24 -6.23
C GLN A 289 3.07 -1.29 -5.92
N SER A 290 3.91 -1.66 -6.86
CA SER A 290 5.12 -2.44 -6.59
C SER A 290 6.22 -1.56 -6.02
N LEU A 291 7.33 -2.15 -5.60
CA LEU A 291 8.54 -1.41 -5.21
C LEU A 291 8.92 -0.38 -6.28
N SER A 292 9.35 0.80 -5.87
CA SER A 292 9.84 1.85 -6.79
C SER A 292 11.12 1.42 -7.52
N ASN A 293 11.98 0.62 -6.86
CA ASN A 293 13.21 0.04 -7.43
C ASN A 293 13.64 -1.19 -6.64
N ASN A 294 14.47 -2.07 -7.24
CA ASN A 294 14.98 -3.27 -6.60
C ASN A 294 16.16 -3.03 -5.64
N ILE A 295 16.90 -1.94 -5.79
CA ILE A 295 18.00 -1.61 -4.88
C ILE A 295 17.43 -0.92 -3.65
N ILE A 296 17.50 -1.57 -2.50
CA ILE A 296 16.96 -1.07 -1.23
C ILE A 296 18.12 -0.69 -0.31
N TRP A 297 18.37 0.62 -0.19
CA TRP A 297 19.45 1.15 0.63
C TRP A 297 19.15 1.18 2.11
N THR A 298 17.87 1.40 2.46
CA THR A 298 17.45 1.53 3.85
C THR A 298 16.03 1.01 4.07
N ILE A 299 15.81 0.40 5.22
CA ILE A 299 14.49 -0.01 5.73
C ILE A 299 14.30 0.66 7.08
N PHE A 300 13.13 1.23 7.29
CA PHE A 300 12.75 1.85 8.54
C PHE A 300 11.32 1.44 8.94
N ALA A 301 11.15 1.01 10.18
CA ALA A 301 9.84 0.78 10.78
C ALA A 301 9.49 2.00 11.63
N ASP A 302 8.41 2.71 11.30
CA ASP A 302 7.93 3.84 12.09
C ASP A 302 7.18 3.39 13.35
N ARG A 303 6.78 4.33 14.21
CA ARG A 303 6.07 4.02 15.48
C ARG A 303 4.70 3.40 15.27
N GLU A 304 4.08 3.66 14.13
CA GLU A 304 2.82 3.08 13.68
C GLU A 304 3.01 1.70 13.02
N HIS A 305 4.26 1.22 12.99
CA HIS A 305 4.69 -0.03 12.34
C HIS A 305 4.48 -0.05 10.82
N ASN A 306 4.40 1.11 10.15
CA ASN A 306 4.55 1.15 8.71
C ASN A 306 6.01 0.90 8.34
N ILE A 307 6.22 0.25 7.20
CA ILE A 307 7.57 -0.05 6.70
C ILE A 307 7.90 0.90 5.55
N TRP A 308 8.99 1.62 5.72
CA TRP A 308 9.54 2.56 4.76
C TRP A 308 10.77 1.96 4.10
N LEU A 309 10.79 1.96 2.79
CA LEU A 309 11.89 1.45 1.98
C LEU A 309 12.49 2.60 1.17
N GLY A 310 13.74 2.91 1.44
CA GLY A 310 14.51 3.85 0.66
C GLY A 310 15.24 3.11 -0.46
N THR A 311 14.93 3.47 -1.69
CA THR A 311 15.46 2.79 -2.87
C THR A 311 16.39 3.70 -3.67
N ASP A 312 16.94 3.16 -4.76
CA ASP A 312 17.71 3.93 -5.74
C ASP A 312 16.83 4.91 -6.54
N TYR A 313 15.51 4.76 -6.43
CA TYR A 313 14.52 5.58 -7.14
C TYR A 313 13.32 5.95 -6.25
N GLY A 314 13.57 6.69 -5.16
CA GLY A 314 12.52 7.20 -4.27
C GLY A 314 12.12 6.26 -3.15
N VAL A 315 10.95 6.51 -2.58
CA VAL A 315 10.43 5.87 -1.37
C VAL A 315 9.28 4.94 -1.70
N SER A 316 9.29 3.73 -1.15
CA SER A 316 8.15 2.82 -1.12
C SER A 316 7.72 2.58 0.32
N MET A 317 6.45 2.77 0.65
CA MET A 317 5.92 2.59 2.01
C MET A 317 4.86 1.49 2.03
N SER A 318 5.02 0.50 2.90
CA SER A 318 3.99 -0.51 3.21
C SER A 318 3.30 -0.15 4.52
N ARG A 319 1.97 0.05 4.47
CA ARG A 319 1.18 0.42 5.64
C ARG A 319 0.89 -0.80 6.52
N ASN A 320 1.04 -0.64 7.83
CA ASN A 320 0.68 -1.66 8.81
C ASN A 320 -0.85 -1.82 8.95
N ASN A 321 -1.60 -0.74 8.74
CA ASN A 321 -3.06 -0.76 8.87
C ASN A 321 -3.71 -0.97 7.51
N ASN A 322 -4.05 -2.23 7.20
CA ASN A 322 -4.71 -2.64 5.96
C ASN A 322 -6.24 -2.60 6.08
N ALA A 323 -6.82 -1.62 6.80
CA ALA A 323 -8.27 -1.42 6.82
C ALA A 323 -8.83 -1.16 5.40
N LEU A 324 -7.99 -0.63 4.50
CA LEU A 324 -8.29 -0.44 3.08
C LEU A 324 -7.21 -1.14 2.25
N ARG A 325 -7.61 -2.13 1.48
CA ARG A 325 -6.75 -2.80 0.50
C ARG A 325 -7.00 -2.22 -0.88
N TYR A 326 -5.99 -1.61 -1.47
CA TYR A 326 -6.01 -1.21 -2.88
C TYR A 326 -5.62 -2.40 -3.76
N ILE A 327 -6.42 -2.66 -4.78
CA ILE A 327 -6.15 -3.74 -5.72
C ILE A 327 -6.04 -3.12 -7.11
N PRO A 328 -4.83 -3.00 -7.66
CA PRO A 328 -4.64 -2.52 -9.01
C PRO A 328 -5.34 -3.45 -10.01
N ILE A 329 -6.11 -2.87 -10.92
CA ILE A 329 -6.81 -3.65 -11.94
C ILE A 329 -5.84 -4.44 -12.82
N SER A 330 -4.61 -3.95 -12.99
CA SER A 330 -3.54 -4.63 -13.71
C SER A 330 -3.15 -5.97 -13.10
N GLN A 331 -3.25 -6.12 -11.77
CA GLN A 331 -3.03 -7.41 -11.09
C GLN A 331 -4.11 -8.44 -11.44
N ILE A 332 -5.34 -7.96 -11.69
CA ILE A 332 -6.47 -8.83 -12.06
C ILE A 332 -6.41 -9.18 -13.54
N THR A 333 -6.15 -8.18 -14.39
CA THR A 333 -6.23 -8.32 -15.85
C THR A 333 -4.92 -8.74 -16.51
N GLY A 334 -3.79 -8.63 -15.81
CA GLY A 334 -2.45 -8.86 -16.35
C GLY A 334 -2.02 -7.83 -17.40
N THR A 335 -2.73 -6.70 -17.53
CA THR A 335 -2.42 -5.63 -18.47
C THR A 335 -2.36 -4.27 -17.77
N GLY A 336 -1.63 -3.31 -18.36
CA GLY A 336 -1.57 -1.93 -17.86
C GLY A 336 -2.76 -1.05 -18.26
N GLU A 337 -3.79 -1.60 -18.92
CA GLU A 337 -4.96 -0.83 -19.33
C GLU A 337 -5.80 -0.41 -18.12
N GLY A 338 -6.05 0.88 -18.00
CA GLY A 338 -6.91 1.45 -16.96
C GLY A 338 -8.40 1.25 -17.22
N ASN A 339 -9.19 1.32 -16.14
CA ASN A 339 -10.63 1.35 -16.20
C ASN A 339 -11.17 2.27 -15.10
N GLN A 340 -12.14 3.11 -15.44
CA GLN A 340 -12.89 3.90 -14.47
C GLN A 340 -14.21 3.19 -14.20
N PHE A 341 -14.35 2.62 -12.99
CA PHE A 341 -15.53 1.84 -12.64
C PHE A 341 -16.71 2.71 -12.24
N TYR A 342 -17.89 2.33 -12.71
CA TYR A 342 -19.19 2.95 -12.37
C TYR A 342 -20.06 2.03 -11.52
N SER A 343 -19.90 0.71 -11.67
CA SER A 343 -20.72 -0.28 -10.98
C SER A 343 -19.91 -1.50 -10.58
N MET A 344 -20.21 -2.02 -9.41
CA MET A 344 -19.64 -3.25 -8.87
C MET A 344 -20.77 -4.10 -8.32
N LEU A 345 -20.70 -5.41 -8.56
CA LEU A 345 -21.63 -6.39 -8.05
C LEU A 345 -20.88 -7.66 -7.63
N ARG A 346 -21.24 -8.21 -6.48
CA ARG A 346 -20.94 -9.58 -6.11
C ARG A 346 -22.23 -10.36 -6.20
N ASP A 347 -22.30 -11.30 -7.15
CA ASP A 347 -23.50 -12.10 -7.37
C ASP A 347 -23.71 -13.17 -6.26
N THR A 348 -24.88 -13.80 -6.24
CA THR A 348 -25.23 -14.84 -5.26
C THR A 348 -24.35 -16.08 -5.34
N HIS A 349 -23.63 -16.29 -6.46
CA HIS A 349 -22.67 -17.36 -6.65
C HIS A 349 -21.25 -16.98 -6.16
N GLY A 350 -21.07 -15.75 -5.64
CA GLY A 350 -19.80 -15.24 -5.14
C GLY A 350 -18.89 -14.65 -6.21
N THR A 351 -19.33 -14.56 -7.46
CA THR A 351 -18.58 -13.96 -8.56
C THR A 351 -18.59 -12.43 -8.45
N TYR A 352 -17.43 -11.81 -8.66
CA TYR A 352 -17.31 -10.37 -8.69
C TYR A 352 -17.36 -9.84 -10.12
N TRP A 353 -18.11 -8.75 -10.30
CA TRP A 353 -18.31 -8.07 -11.56
C TRP A 353 -18.00 -6.59 -11.41
N PHE A 354 -17.16 -6.05 -12.29
CA PHE A 354 -16.78 -4.64 -12.30
C PHE A 354 -17.05 -4.05 -13.66
N GLY A 355 -17.97 -3.11 -13.74
CA GLY A 355 -18.35 -2.40 -14.95
C GLY A 355 -17.80 -0.97 -14.96
N GLY A 356 -17.19 -0.56 -16.07
CA GLY A 356 -16.59 0.77 -16.19
C GLY A 356 -16.48 1.28 -17.63
N THR A 357 -15.56 2.23 -17.84
CA THR A 357 -15.33 2.85 -19.17
C THR A 357 -14.72 1.89 -20.19
N ASN A 358 -14.01 0.86 -19.73
CA ASN A 358 -13.25 -0.07 -20.56
C ASN A 358 -13.71 -1.52 -20.41
N GLY A 359 -15.02 -1.72 -20.47
CA GLY A 359 -15.64 -3.04 -20.45
C GLY A 359 -16.06 -3.54 -19.07
N LEU A 360 -16.34 -4.82 -19.01
CA LEU A 360 -16.80 -5.57 -17.84
C LEU A 360 -15.77 -6.63 -17.47
N ILE A 361 -15.35 -6.63 -16.22
CA ILE A 361 -14.41 -7.61 -15.67
C ILE A 361 -15.18 -8.55 -14.74
N ARG A 362 -14.92 -9.85 -14.87
CA ARG A 362 -15.43 -10.91 -14.01
C ARG A 362 -14.30 -11.69 -13.39
N PHE A 363 -14.40 -11.99 -12.09
CA PHE A 363 -13.51 -12.93 -11.41
C PHE A 363 -14.24 -13.68 -10.28
N THR A 364 -13.82 -14.92 -10.03
CA THR A 364 -14.57 -15.87 -9.18
C THR A 364 -13.91 -16.14 -7.84
N GLN A 365 -12.64 -15.79 -7.68
CA GLN A 365 -11.86 -16.09 -6.47
C GLN A 365 -11.62 -14.82 -5.65
N PRO A 366 -11.44 -14.92 -4.32
CA PRO A 366 -10.96 -13.81 -3.52
C PRO A 366 -9.62 -13.30 -4.05
N LEU A 367 -9.41 -12.00 -3.96
CA LEU A 367 -8.19 -11.37 -4.45
C LEU A 367 -6.97 -11.88 -3.68
N GLY A 368 -5.99 -12.42 -4.40
CA GLY A 368 -4.77 -13.01 -3.86
C GLY A 368 -4.58 -14.49 -4.17
N GLU A 369 -5.61 -15.17 -4.70
CA GLU A 369 -5.54 -16.54 -5.19
C GLU A 369 -5.41 -16.57 -6.72
N GLU A 370 -5.17 -17.75 -7.30
CA GLU A 370 -5.13 -17.91 -8.76
C GLU A 370 -6.49 -17.53 -9.36
N GLN A 371 -6.51 -16.54 -10.27
CA GLN A 371 -7.73 -15.89 -10.71
C GLN A 371 -8.27 -16.48 -12.04
N ASP A 372 -9.53 -16.90 -12.06
CA ASP A 372 -10.28 -17.06 -13.32
C ASP A 372 -10.87 -15.71 -13.74
N VAL A 373 -10.10 -14.92 -14.48
CA VAL A 373 -10.47 -13.59 -14.93
C VAL A 373 -10.99 -13.63 -16.35
N ALA A 374 -12.16 -13.04 -16.58
CA ALA A 374 -12.66 -12.75 -17.91
C ALA A 374 -12.89 -11.23 -18.07
N TRP A 375 -12.39 -10.68 -19.17
CA TRP A 375 -12.61 -9.29 -19.53
C TRP A 375 -13.43 -9.20 -20.80
N TYR A 376 -14.63 -8.65 -20.70
CA TYR A 376 -15.58 -8.52 -21.78
C TYR A 376 -15.51 -7.10 -22.36
N LYS A 377 -15.31 -7.01 -23.68
CA LYS A 377 -15.22 -5.75 -24.43
C LYS A 377 -16.08 -5.77 -25.70
N MET A 378 -16.44 -4.59 -26.17
CA MET A 378 -17.05 -4.43 -27.48
C MET A 378 -16.05 -4.85 -28.57
N GLY A 379 -16.51 -5.63 -29.55
CA GLY A 379 -15.69 -6.14 -30.65
C GLY A 379 -14.81 -7.34 -30.30
N ASP A 380 -14.84 -7.83 -29.06
CA ASP A 380 -14.20 -9.10 -28.73
C ASP A 380 -14.89 -10.25 -29.48
N ARG A 381 -14.10 -11.09 -30.17
CA ARG A 381 -14.65 -12.23 -30.92
C ARG A 381 -15.22 -13.33 -30.02
N LYS A 382 -14.70 -13.45 -28.82
CA LYS A 382 -15.05 -14.51 -27.88
C LYS A 382 -16.19 -14.11 -26.94
N TYR A 383 -16.16 -12.87 -26.46
CA TYR A 383 -17.07 -12.37 -25.43
C TYR A 383 -17.53 -10.92 -25.71
N PRO A 384 -18.28 -10.68 -26.80
CA PRO A 384 -18.65 -9.33 -27.16
C PRO A 384 -19.59 -8.68 -26.15
N LEU A 385 -19.33 -7.41 -25.82
CA LEU A 385 -20.27 -6.49 -25.18
C LEU A 385 -20.90 -5.58 -26.24
N SER A 386 -22.09 -5.07 -25.97
CA SER A 386 -22.74 -4.07 -26.84
C SER A 386 -21.99 -2.74 -26.87
N HIS A 387 -21.35 -2.38 -25.76
CA HIS A 387 -20.53 -1.18 -25.62
C HIS A 387 -19.52 -1.33 -24.48
N ASN A 388 -18.34 -0.70 -24.58
CA ASN A 388 -17.31 -0.77 -23.52
C ASN A 388 -17.72 -0.03 -22.24
N ARG A 389 -18.60 0.97 -22.33
CA ARG A 389 -19.02 1.71 -21.15
C ARG A 389 -20.18 1.01 -20.46
N VAL A 390 -19.88 0.29 -19.37
CA VAL A 390 -20.83 -0.39 -18.52
C VAL A 390 -21.24 0.55 -17.38
N ARG A 391 -22.52 0.91 -17.32
CA ARG A 391 -23.06 1.89 -16.39
C ARG A 391 -23.58 1.28 -15.10
N HIS A 392 -24.29 0.15 -15.21
CA HIS A 392 -24.91 -0.50 -14.07
C HIS A 392 -24.93 -2.02 -14.23
N LEU A 393 -24.81 -2.69 -13.08
CA LEU A 393 -24.90 -4.15 -12.94
C LEU A 393 -26.00 -4.46 -11.94
N TYR A 394 -26.85 -5.40 -12.27
CA TYR A 394 -27.96 -5.80 -11.42
C TYR A 394 -28.19 -7.31 -11.49
N GLU A 395 -28.32 -7.98 -10.35
CA GLU A 395 -28.74 -9.36 -10.25
C GLU A 395 -30.22 -9.39 -9.87
N ASP A 396 -31.02 -10.04 -10.70
CA ASP A 396 -32.46 -10.17 -10.46
C ASP A 396 -32.78 -11.29 -9.45
N ARG A 397 -34.05 -11.44 -9.08
CA ARG A 397 -34.50 -12.46 -8.11
C ARG A 397 -34.29 -13.90 -8.57
N GLU A 398 -34.16 -14.14 -9.87
CA GLU A 398 -33.80 -15.43 -10.45
C GLU A 398 -32.31 -15.62 -10.64
N GLN A 399 -31.48 -14.74 -9.98
CA GLN A 399 -30.02 -14.78 -9.99
C GLN A 399 -29.42 -14.57 -11.40
N GLN A 400 -30.11 -13.81 -12.25
CA GLN A 400 -29.62 -13.47 -13.58
C GLN A 400 -28.94 -12.10 -13.55
N LEU A 401 -27.74 -12.01 -14.11
CA LEU A 401 -27.02 -10.77 -14.22
C LEU A 401 -27.49 -9.95 -15.42
N TRP A 402 -27.95 -8.74 -15.14
CA TRP A 402 -28.28 -7.71 -16.12
C TRP A 402 -27.21 -6.65 -16.18
N VAL A 403 -26.90 -6.21 -17.39
CA VAL A 403 -25.82 -5.25 -17.68
C VAL A 403 -26.38 -4.10 -18.49
N ALA A 404 -26.34 -2.89 -17.94
CA ALA A 404 -26.68 -1.65 -18.64
C ALA A 404 -25.44 -1.00 -19.22
N THR A 405 -25.47 -0.68 -20.50
CA THR A 405 -24.36 -0.02 -21.21
C THR A 405 -24.85 1.18 -22.02
N ASP A 406 -23.89 1.96 -22.59
CA ASP A 406 -24.23 3.01 -23.56
C ASP A 406 -24.74 2.42 -24.91
N GLY A 407 -24.75 1.11 -25.09
CA GLY A 407 -25.18 0.46 -26.35
C GLY A 407 -26.48 -0.32 -26.24
N SER A 408 -26.78 -0.95 -25.09
CA SER A 408 -27.99 -1.73 -24.86
C SER A 408 -28.12 -2.20 -23.42
N ILE A 409 -29.24 -2.86 -23.11
CA ILE A 409 -29.40 -3.71 -21.94
C ILE A 409 -29.13 -5.14 -22.38
N SER A 410 -28.40 -5.87 -21.57
CA SER A 410 -28.01 -7.25 -21.85
C SER A 410 -28.19 -8.12 -20.62
N ARG A 411 -28.47 -9.39 -20.84
CA ARG A 411 -28.44 -10.42 -19.80
C ARG A 411 -27.26 -11.36 -20.05
N TYR A 412 -26.51 -11.68 -19.00
CA TYR A 412 -25.43 -12.65 -19.09
C TYR A 412 -25.97 -14.10 -19.15
N ASP A 413 -25.49 -14.86 -20.11
CA ASP A 413 -25.72 -16.31 -20.20
C ASP A 413 -24.45 -17.04 -19.67
N PRO A 414 -24.52 -17.63 -18.47
CA PRO A 414 -23.36 -18.30 -17.87
C PRO A 414 -22.94 -19.59 -18.60
N LYS A 415 -23.86 -20.24 -19.31
CA LYS A 415 -23.58 -21.50 -20.05
C LYS A 415 -22.66 -21.24 -21.24
N ASN A 416 -22.93 -20.17 -21.98
CA ASN A 416 -22.16 -19.79 -23.16
C ASN A 416 -21.13 -18.72 -22.88
N ARG A 417 -21.12 -18.13 -21.67
CA ARG A 417 -20.32 -16.96 -21.27
C ARG A 417 -20.51 -15.77 -22.21
N GLN A 418 -21.75 -15.55 -22.66
CA GLN A 418 -22.11 -14.52 -23.64
C GLN A 418 -23.24 -13.64 -23.10
N PHE A 419 -23.48 -12.53 -23.81
CA PHE A 419 -24.56 -11.60 -23.48
C PHE A 419 -25.67 -11.70 -24.50
N VAL A 420 -26.91 -11.79 -24.00
CA VAL A 420 -28.11 -11.67 -24.80
C VAL A 420 -28.57 -10.22 -24.77
N TYR A 421 -28.63 -9.57 -25.92
CA TYR A 421 -28.96 -8.15 -26.05
C TYR A 421 -30.44 -7.94 -26.26
N TYR A 422 -30.98 -6.87 -25.66
CA TYR A 422 -32.39 -6.51 -25.80
C TYR A 422 -32.49 -5.09 -26.35
N SER A 423 -33.22 -4.94 -27.46
CA SER A 423 -33.64 -3.65 -27.98
C SER A 423 -35.03 -3.33 -27.45
N ILE A 424 -35.17 -2.23 -26.73
CA ILE A 424 -36.43 -1.81 -26.08
C ILE A 424 -36.77 -0.43 -26.58
N VAL A 425 -38.03 -0.21 -26.97
CA VAL A 425 -38.54 1.05 -27.53
C VAL A 425 -39.82 1.48 -26.84
N ASP A 426 -40.13 2.76 -26.91
CA ASP A 426 -41.44 3.30 -26.52
C ASP A 426 -42.52 2.97 -27.57
N SER A 427 -43.79 3.22 -27.25
CA SER A 427 -44.93 2.97 -28.14
C SER A 427 -44.87 3.75 -29.45
N THR A 428 -44.17 4.87 -29.48
CA THR A 428 -43.99 5.71 -30.67
C THR A 428 -42.75 5.33 -31.49
N ARG A 429 -41.90 4.46 -30.97
CA ARG A 429 -40.57 4.11 -31.50
C ARG A 429 -39.62 5.29 -31.69
N ARG A 430 -39.89 6.41 -31.02
CA ARG A 430 -39.02 7.60 -31.02
C ARG A 430 -37.86 7.45 -30.06
N TYR A 431 -38.09 6.80 -28.93
CA TYR A 431 -37.10 6.63 -27.88
C TYR A 431 -36.79 5.16 -27.69
N ASN A 432 -35.60 4.86 -27.29
CA ASN A 432 -35.14 3.52 -26.99
C ASN A 432 -34.33 3.50 -25.69
N ALA A 433 -34.18 2.30 -25.11
CA ALA A 433 -33.45 2.07 -23.87
C ALA A 433 -31.95 1.75 -24.09
N ASN A 434 -31.38 2.08 -25.24
CA ASN A 434 -30.01 1.69 -25.56
C ASN A 434 -28.97 2.36 -24.67
N TRP A 435 -29.15 3.61 -24.30
CA TRP A 435 -28.24 4.33 -23.44
C TRP A 435 -28.72 4.26 -21.99
N ALA A 436 -28.60 3.05 -21.38
CA ALA A 436 -29.11 2.76 -20.05
C ALA A 436 -28.08 3.10 -18.96
N TYR A 437 -28.54 3.80 -17.93
CA TYR A 437 -27.72 4.24 -16.79
C TYR A 437 -27.96 3.41 -15.54
N HIS A 438 -29.20 2.96 -15.32
CA HIS A 438 -29.58 2.20 -14.14
C HIS A 438 -30.75 1.29 -14.45
N LEU A 439 -30.82 0.14 -13.78
CA LEU A 439 -31.94 -0.78 -13.86
C LEU A 439 -32.16 -1.54 -12.56
N PHE A 440 -33.39 -1.93 -12.29
CA PHE A 440 -33.77 -2.82 -11.19
C PHE A 440 -35.06 -3.56 -11.52
N GLU A 441 -35.35 -4.63 -10.78
CA GLU A 441 -36.61 -5.41 -10.86
C GLU A 441 -37.55 -5.01 -9.72
N ASP A 442 -38.80 -4.67 -10.02
CA ASP A 442 -39.84 -4.38 -9.04
C ASP A 442 -40.51 -5.67 -8.47
N ARG A 443 -41.48 -5.50 -7.58
CA ARG A 443 -42.15 -6.62 -6.92
C ARG A 443 -43.00 -7.47 -7.86
N GLU A 444 -43.47 -6.88 -8.96
CA GLU A 444 -44.27 -7.54 -9.99
C GLU A 444 -43.41 -8.23 -11.06
N GLY A 445 -42.07 -8.21 -10.95
CA GLY A 445 -41.16 -8.83 -11.90
C GLY A 445 -40.94 -8.01 -13.16
N ARG A 446 -41.20 -6.69 -13.11
CA ARG A 446 -40.90 -5.77 -14.21
C ARG A 446 -39.54 -5.17 -14.04
N LEU A 447 -38.81 -5.01 -15.14
CA LEU A 447 -37.58 -4.24 -15.17
C LEU A 447 -37.87 -2.76 -15.41
N TRP A 448 -37.36 -1.95 -14.52
CA TRP A 448 -37.34 -0.49 -14.62
C TRP A 448 -35.97 -0.04 -15.12
N ILE A 449 -35.95 0.72 -16.19
CA ILE A 449 -34.71 1.08 -16.91
C ILE A 449 -34.64 2.60 -17.05
N ALA A 450 -33.65 3.20 -16.40
CA ALA A 450 -33.31 4.60 -16.52
C ALA A 450 -32.37 4.83 -17.71
N THR A 451 -32.62 5.85 -18.49
CA THR A 451 -31.83 6.15 -19.68
C THR A 451 -31.32 7.59 -19.72
N CYS A 452 -30.32 7.86 -20.55
CA CYS A 452 -29.76 9.19 -20.77
C CYS A 452 -30.73 10.13 -21.52
N LEU A 453 -31.40 9.65 -22.54
CA LEU A 453 -32.20 10.50 -23.44
C LEU A 453 -33.64 10.01 -23.68
N GLY A 454 -34.00 8.86 -23.12
CA GLY A 454 -35.30 8.21 -23.36
C GLY A 454 -36.26 8.29 -22.17
N GLY A 455 -35.84 8.83 -21.02
CA GLY A 455 -36.61 8.77 -19.79
C GLY A 455 -36.53 7.40 -19.12
N ILE A 456 -37.68 6.87 -18.65
CA ILE A 456 -37.75 5.58 -17.93
C ILE A 456 -38.60 4.64 -18.74
N PHE A 457 -38.12 3.41 -18.91
CA PHE A 457 -38.86 2.30 -19.55
C PHE A 457 -39.21 1.24 -18.49
N VAL A 458 -40.42 0.73 -18.53
CA VAL A 458 -40.89 -0.36 -17.68
C VAL A 458 -41.30 -1.51 -18.58
N VAL A 459 -40.73 -2.70 -18.37
CA VAL A 459 -40.94 -3.85 -19.21
C VAL A 459 -41.20 -5.11 -18.36
N ASP A 460 -42.12 -5.97 -18.80
CA ASP A 460 -42.24 -7.29 -18.22
C ASP A 460 -41.02 -8.14 -18.56
N LYS A 461 -40.28 -8.55 -17.54
CA LYS A 461 -39.02 -9.27 -17.69
C LYS A 461 -39.19 -10.60 -18.43
N GLN A 462 -40.25 -11.35 -18.12
CA GLN A 462 -40.49 -12.67 -18.69
C GLN A 462 -40.83 -12.56 -20.18
N ASN A 463 -41.68 -11.60 -20.55
CA ASN A 463 -42.03 -11.34 -21.93
C ASN A 463 -40.83 -10.82 -22.73
N LEU A 464 -40.03 -9.91 -22.14
CA LEU A 464 -38.79 -9.46 -22.75
C LEU A 464 -37.84 -10.62 -23.05
N MET A 465 -37.65 -11.55 -22.10
CA MET A 465 -36.75 -12.70 -22.28
C MET A 465 -37.24 -13.70 -23.34
N ARG A 466 -38.56 -13.80 -23.56
CA ARG A 466 -39.16 -14.65 -24.61
C ARG A 466 -39.19 -13.98 -25.97
N SER A 467 -38.99 -12.67 -26.03
CA SER A 467 -39.02 -11.93 -27.29
C SER A 467 -37.87 -12.37 -28.21
N SER A 468 -38.19 -12.63 -29.47
CA SER A 468 -37.22 -13.00 -30.51
C SER A 468 -37.36 -12.08 -31.72
N GLY A 469 -36.25 -11.45 -32.13
CA GLY A 469 -36.15 -10.85 -33.44
C GLY A 469 -36.81 -9.49 -33.65
N GLY A 470 -36.46 -8.49 -32.84
CA GLY A 470 -36.84 -7.10 -33.08
C GLY A 470 -36.94 -6.26 -31.79
N PRO A 471 -37.22 -4.95 -31.91
CA PRO A 471 -37.39 -4.11 -30.73
C PRO A 471 -38.63 -4.52 -29.92
N TYR A 472 -38.46 -4.75 -28.62
CA TYR A 472 -39.51 -4.98 -27.66
C TYR A 472 -40.17 -3.65 -27.26
N MET A 473 -41.48 -3.58 -27.28
CA MET A 473 -42.22 -2.39 -26.87
C MET A 473 -42.45 -2.41 -25.36
N ALA A 474 -42.00 -1.36 -24.70
CA ALA A 474 -42.19 -1.21 -23.25
C ALA A 474 -43.67 -1.07 -22.90
N GLU A 475 -44.10 -1.71 -21.81
CA GLU A 475 -45.48 -1.64 -21.29
C GLU A 475 -45.81 -0.22 -20.80
N LYS A 476 -44.83 0.45 -20.21
CA LYS A 476 -44.97 1.82 -19.73
C LYS A 476 -43.69 2.62 -19.93
N THR A 477 -43.83 3.88 -20.24
CA THR A 477 -42.70 4.80 -20.34
C THR A 477 -43.04 6.09 -19.62
N TYR A 478 -42.02 6.67 -18.96
CA TYR A 478 -42.11 8.00 -18.35
C TYR A 478 -41.13 8.94 -19.04
N SER A 479 -41.61 10.11 -19.41
CA SER A 479 -40.88 11.12 -20.16
C SER A 479 -41.32 12.51 -19.77
N ILE A 480 -40.73 13.54 -20.37
CA ILE A 480 -41.19 14.95 -20.19
C ILE A 480 -42.65 15.17 -20.65
N HIS A 481 -43.21 14.25 -21.44
CA HIS A 481 -44.58 14.38 -21.93
C HIS A 481 -45.62 13.82 -20.95
N ASN A 482 -45.18 13.07 -19.93
CA ASN A 482 -46.07 12.45 -18.96
C ASN A 482 -45.55 12.44 -17.53
N GLY A 483 -44.87 13.53 -17.12
CA GLY A 483 -44.63 13.80 -15.71
C GLY A 483 -43.18 13.95 -15.29
N LEU A 484 -42.19 13.58 -16.12
CA LEU A 484 -40.79 13.84 -15.79
C LEU A 484 -40.38 15.28 -16.10
N SER A 485 -39.54 15.86 -15.25
CA SER A 485 -38.96 17.20 -15.47
C SER A 485 -37.75 17.18 -16.42
N GLY A 486 -37.28 15.99 -16.83
CA GLY A 486 -36.15 15.78 -17.75
C GLY A 486 -36.08 14.37 -18.26
N MET A 487 -35.30 14.16 -19.32
CA MET A 487 -35.15 12.84 -19.97
C MET A 487 -33.92 12.06 -19.52
N PHE A 488 -32.97 12.73 -18.85
CA PHE A 488 -31.76 12.08 -18.35
C PHE A 488 -31.97 11.61 -16.92
N ILE A 489 -32.15 10.30 -16.77
CA ILE A 489 -32.38 9.66 -15.49
C ILE A 489 -31.08 8.95 -15.07
N ASN A 490 -30.50 9.43 -13.99
CA ASN A 490 -29.23 8.88 -13.48
C ASN A 490 -29.43 7.60 -12.65
N GLN A 491 -30.48 7.58 -11.81
CA GLN A 491 -30.73 6.46 -10.89
C GLN A 491 -32.22 6.32 -10.59
N LEU A 492 -32.64 5.08 -10.32
CA LEU A 492 -33.97 4.73 -9.84
C LEU A 492 -33.84 4.02 -8.49
N ILE A 493 -34.64 4.38 -7.52
CA ILE A 493 -34.63 3.80 -6.17
C ILE A 493 -36.06 3.40 -5.79
N PRO A 494 -36.35 2.10 -5.65
CA PRO A 494 -37.63 1.67 -5.10
C PRO A 494 -37.66 1.89 -3.59
N ASP A 495 -38.80 2.37 -3.06
CA ASP A 495 -39.03 2.45 -1.63
C ASP A 495 -39.75 1.21 -1.09
N ARG A 496 -39.99 1.19 0.23
CA ARG A 496 -40.66 0.06 0.90
C ARG A 496 -42.12 -0.01 0.59
N GLU A 497 -42.76 1.09 0.23
CA GLU A 497 -44.15 1.21 -0.15
C GLU A 497 -44.38 0.75 -1.60
N GLY A 498 -43.34 0.59 -2.41
CA GLY A 498 -43.38 0.19 -3.80
C GLY A 498 -43.33 1.35 -4.78
N ASN A 499 -43.20 2.60 -4.29
CA ASN A 499 -42.98 3.75 -5.17
C ASN A 499 -41.55 3.75 -5.70
N VAL A 500 -41.32 4.45 -6.81
CA VAL A 500 -40.02 4.58 -7.44
C VAL A 500 -39.58 6.04 -7.43
N TRP A 501 -38.43 6.29 -6.84
CA TRP A 501 -37.77 7.60 -6.86
C TRP A 501 -36.82 7.67 -8.06
N ALA A 502 -36.93 8.70 -8.87
CA ALA A 502 -36.06 8.94 -10.00
C ALA A 502 -35.16 10.14 -9.73
N LEU A 503 -33.85 9.95 -9.85
CA LEU A 503 -32.86 11.01 -9.80
C LEU A 503 -32.50 11.46 -11.21
N LEU A 504 -32.74 12.74 -11.50
CA LEU A 504 -32.53 13.35 -12.80
C LEU A 504 -31.25 14.18 -12.81
N TYR A 505 -30.54 14.15 -13.92
CA TYR A 505 -29.35 14.97 -14.14
C TYR A 505 -29.71 16.22 -14.93
N ASN A 506 -29.13 17.38 -14.52
CA ASN A 506 -29.36 18.69 -15.17
C ASN A 506 -30.83 19.10 -15.31
N SER A 507 -31.67 18.79 -14.33
CA SER A 507 -33.05 19.22 -14.28
C SER A 507 -33.28 20.20 -13.12
N ALA A 508 -34.15 21.20 -13.31
CA ALA A 508 -34.57 22.11 -12.24
C ALA A 508 -35.20 21.34 -11.05
N ASN A 509 -35.89 20.23 -11.33
CA ASN A 509 -36.43 19.29 -10.35
C ASN A 509 -35.65 17.97 -10.44
N SER A 510 -34.57 17.87 -9.68
CA SER A 510 -33.61 16.76 -9.75
C SER A 510 -34.15 15.46 -9.16
N ILE A 511 -35.28 15.46 -8.46
CA ILE A 511 -35.91 14.29 -7.85
C ILE A 511 -37.38 14.24 -8.27
N CYS A 512 -37.82 13.08 -8.74
CA CYS A 512 -39.21 12.78 -9.08
C CYS A 512 -39.66 11.53 -8.34
N LEU A 513 -40.83 11.56 -7.75
CA LEU A 513 -41.51 10.40 -7.16
C LEU A 513 -42.55 9.87 -8.12
N LEU A 514 -42.46 8.62 -8.49
CA LEU A 514 -43.39 7.90 -9.33
C LEU A 514 -44.22 6.97 -8.44
N TYR A 515 -45.50 7.24 -8.34
CA TYR A 515 -46.44 6.36 -7.64
C TYR A 515 -46.75 5.13 -8.52
N THR A 516 -46.58 3.94 -7.99
CA THR A 516 -46.81 2.70 -8.74
C THR A 516 -48.10 2.00 -8.34
N SER A 517 -48.76 2.44 -7.26
CA SER A 517 -50.07 1.93 -6.83
C SER A 517 -51.21 2.65 -7.54
N ASP A 518 -52.28 1.94 -7.86
CA ASP A 518 -53.53 2.46 -8.49
C ASP A 518 -54.24 3.56 -7.66
N ALA A 519 -53.77 3.82 -6.44
CA ALA A 519 -54.26 4.92 -5.59
C ALA A 519 -54.05 6.34 -6.16
N ALA A 520 -53.23 6.50 -7.22
CA ALA A 520 -53.02 7.79 -7.88
C ALA A 520 -54.18 8.17 -8.84
N ASP A 521 -54.95 7.22 -9.32
CA ASP A 521 -56.08 7.53 -10.22
C ASP A 521 -57.33 8.04 -9.47
N ASP A 522 -57.41 7.82 -8.15
CA ASP A 522 -58.49 8.33 -7.30
C ASP A 522 -58.28 9.79 -6.80
N LEU A 523 -57.10 10.38 -7.02
CA LEU A 523 -56.76 11.74 -6.56
C LEU A 523 -56.86 12.85 -7.65
N ILE A 524 -57.22 12.48 -8.87
CA ILE A 524 -57.51 13.39 -9.97
C ILE A 524 -59.01 13.37 -10.25
#